data_5b6bdd0ac6e55fa2558df11e211fc2c9
#
_entry.id   5b6bdd0ac6e55fa2558df11e211fc2c9
#
_cell.length_a   1.000
_cell.length_b   1.000
_cell.length_c   1.000
_cell.angle_alpha   90.00
_cell.angle_beta   90.00
_cell.angle_gamma   90.00
#
_symmetry.space_group_name_H-M   'P 1'
#
loop_
_entity.id
_entity.type
_entity.pdbx_description
1 polymer ?
#
loop_
_entity_poly.entity_id
_entity_poly.type
_entity_poly.pdbx_seq_one_letter_code
_entity_poly.pdbx_strand_id
1 'polypeptide(L)'
;MKKTFAVRTATVLAAAVLAVSCGNAQRQQVVAESRRQRDSLTTVIGAKDSLINAVFADINAISENLALIKSRENLITVASGAENGRRPVEEINNDIAAIDRLLRENREKIASLQRSAALLRKADLRIEGLEKMIAELNRQLAEKKTE
;
A
#
# COMPACT_ATOMS: atom_id res chain seq x y z
N MET A 1 11.96 -3.03 -77.70
CA MET A 1 12.68 -2.40 -76.61
C MET A 1 11.84 -1.56 -75.65
N LYS A 2 10.82 -0.80 -76.07
CA LYS A 2 9.97 0.04 -75.18
C LYS A 2 9.11 -0.73 -74.18
N LYS A 3 8.61 -1.94 -74.50
CA LYS A 3 7.74 -2.73 -73.63
C LYS A 3 8.48 -3.39 -72.47
N THR A 4 9.72 -3.77 -72.63
CA THR A 4 10.55 -4.36 -71.56
C THR A 4 11.02 -3.34 -70.54
N PHE A 5 11.17 -2.08 -70.96
CA PHE A 5 11.53 -0.99 -70.06
C PHE A 5 10.37 -0.60 -69.12
N ALA A 6 9.15 -0.55 -69.66
CA ALA A 6 7.96 -0.22 -68.83
C ALA A 6 7.63 -1.30 -67.85
N VAL A 7 7.85 -2.58 -68.13
CA VAL A 7 7.65 -3.67 -67.15
C VAL A 7 8.68 -3.65 -66.02
N ARG A 8 9.94 -3.34 -66.30
CA ARG A 8 11.00 -3.23 -65.30
C ARG A 8 10.81 -2.04 -64.37
N THR A 9 10.34 -0.90 -64.85
CA THR A 9 10.04 0.25 -64.03
C THR A 9 8.83 0.03 -63.11
N ALA A 10 7.79 -0.68 -63.58
CA ALA A 10 6.62 -1.03 -62.81
C ALA A 10 6.93 -2.01 -61.65
N THR A 11 7.81 -2.99 -61.86
CA THR A 11 8.23 -3.94 -60.83
C THR A 11 9.10 -3.32 -59.77
N VAL A 12 9.97 -2.36 -60.10
CA VAL A 12 10.80 -1.62 -59.11
C VAL A 12 9.94 -0.70 -58.24
N LEU A 13 8.94 -0.02 -58.81
CA LEU A 13 7.99 0.79 -58.08
C LEU A 13 7.12 -0.04 -57.11
N ALA A 14 6.65 -1.19 -57.50
CA ALA A 14 5.87 -2.11 -56.68
C ALA A 14 6.69 -2.63 -55.46
N ALA A 15 7.96 -2.98 -55.67
CA ALA A 15 8.86 -3.42 -54.63
C ALA A 15 9.17 -2.32 -53.63
N ALA A 16 9.30 -1.07 -54.05
CA ALA A 16 9.52 0.08 -53.17
C ALA A 16 8.33 0.38 -52.24
N VAL A 17 7.10 0.24 -52.76
CA VAL A 17 5.88 0.45 -51.96
C VAL A 17 5.70 -0.63 -50.89
N LEU A 18 6.04 -1.88 -51.17
CA LEU A 18 5.97 -2.99 -50.22
C LEU A 18 7.00 -2.83 -49.09
N ALA A 19 8.20 -2.32 -49.36
CA ALA A 19 9.24 -2.09 -48.34
C ALA A 19 8.86 -0.99 -47.35
N VAL A 20 8.19 0.07 -47.78
CA VAL A 20 7.71 1.15 -46.91
C VAL A 20 6.55 0.71 -46.02
N SER A 21 5.68 -0.17 -46.53
CA SER A 21 4.54 -0.71 -45.77
C SER A 21 4.97 -1.60 -44.61
N CYS A 22 5.98 -2.45 -44.77
CA CYS A 22 6.52 -3.29 -43.69
C CYS A 22 7.17 -2.46 -42.54
N GLY A 23 7.89 -1.39 -42.87
CA GLY A 23 8.52 -0.54 -41.89
C GLY A 23 7.54 0.21 -40.98
N ASN A 24 6.37 0.59 -41.52
CA ASN A 24 5.33 1.26 -40.74
C ASN A 24 4.60 0.31 -39.77
N ALA A 25 4.28 -0.91 -40.20
CA ALA A 25 3.64 -1.92 -39.36
C ALA A 25 4.53 -2.30 -38.16
N GLN A 26 5.83 -2.49 -38.39
CA GLN A 26 6.78 -2.83 -37.34
C GLN A 26 6.98 -1.68 -36.34
N ARG A 27 7.02 -0.43 -36.80
CA ARG A 27 7.05 0.74 -35.91
C ARG A 27 5.79 0.87 -35.05
N GLN A 28 4.62 0.61 -35.61
CA GLN A 28 3.36 0.63 -34.85
C GLN A 28 3.31 -0.46 -33.80
N GLN A 29 3.83 -1.66 -34.07
CA GLN A 29 3.93 -2.73 -33.08
C GLN A 29 4.87 -2.37 -31.92
N VAL A 30 6.04 -1.82 -32.19
CA VAL A 30 6.98 -1.38 -31.15
C VAL A 30 6.38 -0.27 -30.28
N VAL A 31 5.68 0.69 -30.90
CA VAL A 31 5.01 1.77 -30.15
C VAL A 31 3.86 1.22 -29.30
N ALA A 32 3.07 0.30 -29.83
CA ALA A 32 1.97 -0.33 -29.08
C ALA A 32 2.49 -1.15 -27.90
N GLU A 33 3.56 -1.92 -28.07
CA GLU A 33 4.21 -2.67 -27.01
C GLU A 33 4.81 -1.75 -25.93
N SER A 34 5.50 -0.68 -26.32
CA SER A 34 6.03 0.33 -25.40
C SER A 34 4.91 1.01 -24.59
N ARG A 35 3.75 1.27 -25.19
CA ARG A 35 2.59 1.82 -24.46
C ARG A 35 2.06 0.82 -23.46
N ARG A 36 1.86 -0.45 -23.83
CA ARG A 36 1.41 -1.50 -22.92
C ARG A 36 2.34 -1.67 -21.72
N GLN A 37 3.65 -1.64 -21.95
CA GLN A 37 4.65 -1.70 -20.87
C GLN A 37 4.57 -0.50 -19.95
N ARG A 38 4.41 0.72 -20.49
CA ARG A 38 4.22 1.92 -19.66
C ARG A 38 2.95 1.86 -18.83
N ASP A 39 1.83 1.46 -19.45
CA ASP A 39 0.54 1.35 -18.76
C ASP A 39 0.62 0.29 -17.63
N SER A 40 1.27 -0.84 -17.89
CA SER A 40 1.53 -1.87 -16.88
C SER A 40 2.38 -1.34 -15.73
N LEU A 41 3.48 -0.64 -16.02
CA LEU A 41 4.34 -0.04 -15.01
C LEU A 41 3.60 1.03 -14.20
N THR A 42 2.81 1.88 -14.83
CA THR A 42 2.00 2.90 -14.15
C THR A 42 0.98 2.25 -13.21
N THR A 43 0.34 1.16 -13.62
CA THR A 43 -0.59 0.41 -12.78
C THR A 43 0.12 -0.20 -11.57
N VAL A 44 1.31 -0.78 -11.76
CA VAL A 44 2.10 -1.36 -10.67
C VAL A 44 2.57 -0.28 -9.69
N ILE A 45 3.00 0.88 -10.18
CA ILE A 45 3.40 2.01 -9.34
C ILE A 45 2.20 2.51 -8.53
N GLY A 46 1.06 2.74 -9.16
CA GLY A 46 -0.16 3.18 -8.47
C GLY A 46 -0.64 2.19 -7.39
N ALA A 47 -0.54 0.89 -7.65
CA ALA A 47 -0.86 -0.13 -6.65
C ALA A 47 0.10 -0.11 -5.46
N LYS A 48 1.40 0.11 -5.70
CA LYS A 48 2.40 0.25 -4.64
C LYS A 48 2.19 1.50 -3.80
N ASP A 49 1.90 2.64 -4.42
CA ASP A 49 1.62 3.89 -3.73
C ASP A 49 0.35 3.78 -2.86
N SER A 50 -0.69 3.15 -3.37
CA SER A 50 -1.91 2.87 -2.61
C SER A 50 -1.64 1.99 -1.39
N LEU A 51 -0.82 0.95 -1.53
CA LEU A 51 -0.45 0.07 -0.43
C LEU A 51 0.39 0.80 0.64
N ILE A 52 1.32 1.65 0.23
CA ILE A 52 2.13 2.47 1.13
C ILE A 52 1.24 3.44 1.91
N ASN A 53 0.31 4.12 1.24
CA ASN A 53 -0.63 5.04 1.88
C ASN A 53 -1.54 4.32 2.89
N ALA A 54 -2.02 3.12 2.58
CA ALA A 54 -2.79 2.30 3.51
C ALA A 54 -1.98 1.92 4.76
N VAL A 55 -0.70 1.59 4.59
CA VAL A 55 0.23 1.32 5.69
C VAL A 55 0.37 2.53 6.62
N PHE A 56 0.57 3.72 6.09
CA PHE A 56 0.66 4.94 6.89
C PHE A 56 -0.64 5.26 7.61
N ALA A 57 -1.79 5.06 6.96
CA ALA A 57 -3.09 5.26 7.58
C ALA A 57 -3.31 4.31 8.78
N ASP A 58 -2.97 3.03 8.63
CA ASP A 58 -3.05 2.05 9.72
C ASP A 58 -2.10 2.39 10.89
N ILE A 59 -0.88 2.82 10.61
CA ILE A 59 0.09 3.25 11.63
C ILE A 59 -0.44 4.45 12.41
N ASN A 60 -0.96 5.47 11.74
CA ASN A 60 -1.52 6.64 12.39
C ASN A 60 -2.71 6.27 13.28
N ALA A 61 -3.62 5.44 12.78
CA ALA A 61 -4.78 4.98 13.55
C ALA A 61 -4.38 4.17 14.80
N ILE A 62 -3.35 3.32 14.71
CA ILE A 62 -2.81 2.60 15.88
C ILE A 62 -2.23 3.58 16.88
N SER A 63 -1.48 4.59 16.45
CA SER A 63 -0.88 5.60 17.32
C SER A 63 -1.94 6.43 18.04
N GLU A 64 -3.01 6.82 17.35
CA GLU A 64 -4.16 7.52 17.93
C GLU A 64 -4.87 6.63 18.98
N ASN A 65 -5.12 5.36 18.65
CA ASN A 65 -5.72 4.41 19.59
C ASN A 65 -4.87 4.21 20.84
N LEU A 66 -3.54 4.13 20.72
CA LEU A 66 -2.63 4.03 21.87
C LEU A 66 -2.66 5.28 22.74
N ALA A 67 -2.75 6.46 22.15
CA ALA A 67 -2.91 7.71 22.89
C ALA A 67 -4.23 7.75 23.69
N LEU A 68 -5.32 7.28 23.07
CA LEU A 68 -6.63 7.16 23.74
C LEU A 68 -6.59 6.13 24.89
N ILE A 69 -5.95 4.98 24.70
CA ILE A 69 -5.77 3.97 25.75
C ILE A 69 -5.04 4.58 26.93
N LYS A 70 -3.90 5.23 26.69
CA LYS A 70 -3.11 5.89 27.73
C LYS A 70 -3.91 6.95 28.48
N SER A 71 -4.72 7.74 27.77
CA SER A 71 -5.61 8.73 28.41
C SER A 71 -6.63 8.08 29.33
N ARG A 72 -7.27 6.98 28.93
CA ARG A 72 -8.25 6.27 29.74
C ARG A 72 -7.63 5.55 30.93
N GLU A 73 -6.46 4.95 30.77
CA GLU A 73 -5.68 4.35 31.86
C GLU A 73 -5.35 5.39 32.93
N ASN A 74 -4.91 6.59 32.52
CA ASN A 74 -4.64 7.68 33.46
C ASN A 74 -5.90 8.12 34.22
N LEU A 75 -7.05 8.18 33.56
CA LEU A 75 -8.33 8.51 34.20
C LEU A 75 -8.73 7.45 35.27
N ILE A 76 -8.52 6.18 34.95
CA ILE A 76 -8.78 5.07 35.90
C ILE A 76 -7.84 5.16 37.10
N THR A 77 -6.54 5.40 36.87
CA THR A 77 -5.52 5.49 37.95
C THR A 77 -5.77 6.66 38.86
N VAL A 78 -6.08 7.85 38.33
CA VAL A 78 -6.40 9.04 39.15
C VAL A 78 -7.66 8.82 39.97
N ALA A 79 -8.69 8.18 39.39
CA ALA A 79 -9.92 7.87 40.13
C ALA A 79 -9.72 6.87 41.27
N SER A 80 -8.75 5.96 41.13
CA SER A 80 -8.42 4.98 42.18
C SER A 80 -7.64 5.59 43.37
N GLY A 81 -6.92 6.71 43.15
CA GLY A 81 -6.10 7.38 44.15
C GLY A 81 -6.77 8.55 44.90
N ALA A 82 -7.95 8.98 44.48
CA ALA A 82 -8.61 10.15 45.04
C ALA A 82 -9.58 9.75 46.19
N GLU A 83 -9.29 10.16 47.40
CA GLU A 83 -10.12 9.90 48.62
C GLU A 83 -11.56 10.48 48.51
N ASN A 84 -11.77 11.51 47.68
CA ASN A 84 -13.04 12.25 47.59
C ASN A 84 -13.67 12.28 46.19
N GLY A 85 -13.13 11.57 45.21
CA GLY A 85 -13.59 11.62 43.82
C GLY A 85 -13.77 10.23 43.20
N ARG A 86 -14.42 9.31 43.92
CA ARG A 86 -14.74 7.97 43.34
C ARG A 86 -15.60 8.14 42.09
N ARG A 87 -15.00 7.91 40.95
CA ARG A 87 -15.81 7.71 39.72
C ARG A 87 -16.74 6.49 39.89
N PRO A 88 -17.97 6.56 39.38
CA PRO A 88 -18.87 5.41 39.41
C PRO A 88 -18.20 4.18 38.78
N VAL A 89 -18.35 3.03 39.40
CA VAL A 89 -17.81 1.75 38.93
C VAL A 89 -18.22 1.49 37.47
N GLU A 90 -19.41 1.94 37.11
CA GLU A 90 -19.91 1.83 35.73
C GLU A 90 -19.08 2.61 34.72
N GLU A 91 -18.60 3.81 35.05
CA GLU A 91 -17.72 4.59 34.18
C GLU A 91 -16.36 3.92 34.00
N ILE A 92 -15.82 3.37 35.07
CA ILE A 92 -14.54 2.62 35.03
C ILE A 92 -14.69 1.38 34.13
N ASN A 93 -15.79 0.63 34.28
CA ASN A 93 -16.06 -0.53 33.43
C ASN A 93 -16.25 -0.15 31.96
N ASN A 94 -16.85 0.99 31.68
CA ASN A 94 -16.99 1.51 30.32
C ASN A 94 -15.62 1.90 29.72
N ASP A 95 -14.74 2.48 30.50
CA ASP A 95 -13.37 2.80 30.06
C ASP A 95 -12.56 1.52 29.77
N ILE A 96 -12.65 0.52 30.65
CA ILE A 96 -12.02 -0.79 30.43
C ILE A 96 -12.54 -1.46 29.15
N ALA A 97 -13.86 -1.47 28.94
CA ALA A 97 -14.44 -2.03 27.73
C ALA A 97 -14.01 -1.27 26.46
N ALA A 98 -13.83 0.05 26.56
CA ALA A 98 -13.34 0.86 25.45
C ALA A 98 -11.86 0.57 25.16
N ILE A 99 -11.02 0.42 26.19
CA ILE A 99 -9.61 0.01 26.03
C ILE A 99 -9.52 -1.34 25.35
N ASP A 100 -10.30 -2.32 25.79
CA ASP A 100 -10.35 -3.66 25.22
C ASP A 100 -10.71 -3.66 23.73
N ARG A 101 -11.67 -2.80 23.34
CA ARG A 101 -12.03 -2.62 21.92
C ARG A 101 -10.87 -2.03 21.12
N LEU A 102 -10.23 -0.97 21.61
CA LEU A 102 -9.09 -0.33 20.94
C LEU A 102 -7.91 -1.30 20.79
N LEU A 103 -7.67 -2.14 21.79
CA LEU A 103 -6.63 -3.19 21.72
C LEU A 103 -6.95 -4.24 20.64
N ARG A 104 -8.21 -4.64 20.49
CA ARG A 104 -8.62 -5.54 19.40
C ARG A 104 -8.45 -4.90 18.02
N GLU A 105 -8.91 -3.67 17.84
CA GLU A 105 -8.74 -2.91 16.60
C GLU A 105 -7.27 -2.77 16.22
N ASN A 106 -6.40 -2.48 17.19
CA ASN A 106 -4.95 -2.37 16.93
C ASN A 106 -4.34 -3.71 16.51
N ARG A 107 -4.77 -4.85 17.07
CA ARG A 107 -4.32 -6.18 16.64
C ARG A 107 -4.68 -6.45 15.18
N GLU A 108 -5.90 -6.11 14.77
CA GLU A 108 -6.36 -6.29 13.39
C GLU A 108 -5.55 -5.42 12.42
N LYS A 109 -5.28 -4.16 12.79
CA LYS A 109 -4.44 -3.25 11.99
C LYS A 109 -3.00 -3.72 11.88
N ILE A 110 -2.39 -4.20 12.96
CA ILE A 110 -1.04 -4.79 12.94
C ILE A 110 -1.00 -6.02 12.03
N ALA A 111 -2.01 -6.88 12.08
CA ALA A 111 -2.09 -8.01 11.15
C ALA A 111 -2.24 -7.57 9.69
N SER A 112 -2.95 -6.47 9.42
CA SER A 112 -3.02 -5.83 8.10
C SER A 112 -1.64 -5.31 7.66
N LEU A 113 -0.94 -4.60 8.53
CA LEU A 113 0.43 -4.10 8.27
C LEU A 113 1.40 -5.22 7.95
N GLN A 114 1.34 -6.35 8.66
CA GLN A 114 2.19 -7.52 8.40
C GLN A 114 1.94 -8.11 7.01
N ARG A 115 0.67 -8.21 6.59
CA ARG A 115 0.31 -8.66 5.23
C ARG A 115 0.82 -7.68 4.16
N SER A 116 0.64 -6.38 4.39
CA SER A 116 1.12 -5.33 3.48
C SER A 116 2.64 -5.32 3.35
N ALA A 117 3.36 -5.48 4.46
CA ALA A 117 4.82 -5.61 4.47
C ALA A 117 5.30 -6.84 3.69
N ALA A 118 4.58 -7.97 3.80
CA ALA A 118 4.89 -9.18 3.04
C ALA A 118 4.66 -9.00 1.52
N LEU A 119 3.62 -8.25 1.13
CA LEU A 119 3.36 -7.91 -0.28
C LEU A 119 4.43 -6.97 -0.84
N LEU A 120 4.84 -5.96 -0.07
CA LEU A 120 5.90 -5.03 -0.45
C LEU A 120 7.25 -5.75 -0.61
N ARG A 121 7.58 -6.70 0.27
CA ARG A 121 8.78 -7.54 0.12
C ARG A 121 8.77 -8.39 -1.14
N LYS A 122 7.64 -9.00 -1.49
CA LYS A 122 7.49 -9.75 -2.74
C LYS A 122 7.68 -8.89 -4.00
N ALA A 123 7.44 -7.60 -3.88
CA ALA A 123 7.62 -6.62 -4.95
C ALA A 123 9.02 -5.96 -4.94
N ASP A 124 10.02 -6.58 -4.27
CA ASP A 124 11.40 -6.07 -4.08
C ASP A 124 11.49 -4.68 -3.40
N LEU A 125 10.43 -4.27 -2.70
CA LEU A 125 10.43 -3.07 -1.88
C LEU A 125 10.69 -3.46 -0.41
N ARG A 126 11.94 -3.38 0.01
CA ARG A 126 12.31 -3.48 1.42
C ARG A 126 12.14 -2.12 2.08
N ILE A 127 11.17 -2.00 2.96
CA ILE A 127 10.99 -0.83 3.83
C ILE A 127 11.41 -1.26 5.24
N GLU A 128 12.71 -1.21 5.54
CA GLU A 128 13.26 -1.61 6.86
C GLU A 128 12.62 -0.85 8.03
N GLY A 129 12.26 0.42 7.80
CA GLY A 129 11.55 1.23 8.79
C GLY A 129 10.18 0.68 9.15
N LEU A 130 9.45 0.10 8.21
CA LEU A 130 8.14 -0.50 8.44
C LEU A 130 8.24 -1.75 9.32
N GLU A 131 9.23 -2.61 9.09
CA GLU A 131 9.43 -3.82 9.90
C GLU A 131 9.76 -3.48 11.36
N LYS A 132 10.61 -2.48 11.58
CA LYS A 132 10.92 -1.97 12.93
C LYS A 132 9.70 -1.37 13.62
N MET A 133 8.89 -0.62 12.88
CA MET A 133 7.68 0.01 13.42
C MET A 133 6.63 -1.03 13.81
N ILE A 134 6.40 -2.07 12.97
CA ILE A 134 5.52 -3.19 13.30
C ILE A 134 5.99 -3.92 14.56
N ALA A 135 7.29 -4.17 14.71
CA ALA A 135 7.85 -4.79 15.90
C ALA A 135 7.61 -3.95 17.16
N GLU A 136 7.82 -2.64 17.09
CA GLU A 136 7.58 -1.72 18.20
C GLU A 136 6.09 -1.63 18.58
N LEU A 137 5.18 -1.58 17.59
CA LEU A 137 3.74 -1.57 17.85
C LEU A 137 3.26 -2.87 18.51
N ASN A 138 3.81 -4.02 18.10
CA ASN A 138 3.54 -5.30 18.76
C ASN A 138 4.01 -5.31 20.22
N ARG A 139 5.18 -4.75 20.51
CA ARG A 139 5.71 -4.63 21.88
C ARG A 139 4.79 -3.78 22.75
N GLN A 140 4.42 -2.58 22.28
CA GLN A 140 3.52 -1.68 23.01
C GLN A 140 2.15 -2.31 23.27
N LEU A 141 1.64 -3.07 22.31
CA LEU A 141 0.36 -3.77 22.46
C LEU A 141 0.45 -4.92 23.48
N ALA A 142 1.59 -5.60 23.57
CA ALA A 142 1.83 -6.65 24.55
C ALA A 142 1.94 -6.08 25.98
N GLU A 143 2.59 -4.94 26.14
CA GLU A 143 2.70 -4.23 27.43
C GLU A 143 1.33 -3.84 27.97
N LYS A 144 0.48 -3.26 27.11
CA LYS A 144 -0.89 -2.85 27.47
C LYS A 144 -1.84 -4.00 27.85
N LYS A 145 -1.49 -5.23 27.51
CA LYS A 145 -2.28 -6.42 27.86
C LYS A 145 -1.93 -6.97 29.24
N THR A 146 -0.74 -6.64 29.77
CA THR A 146 -0.20 -7.21 31.02
C THR A 146 -0.42 -6.30 32.24
N GLU A 147 -0.81 -5.05 32.03
CA GLU A 147 -1.26 -4.10 33.05
C GLU A 147 -2.78 -4.22 33.27
#